data_415ebe9fe95a095c5eecaee80e1623e5
#
_entry.id   415ebe9fe95a095c5eecaee80e1623e5
#
_cell.length_a   1.000
_cell.length_b   1.000
_cell.length_c   1.000
_cell.angle_alpha   90.00
_cell.angle_beta   90.00
_cell.angle_gamma   90.00
#
_symmetry.space_group_name_H-M   'P 1'
#
loop_
_entity.id
_entity.type
_entity.pdbx_description
1 polymer ?
#
loop_
_entity_poly.entity_id
_entity_poly.type
_entity_poly.pdbx_seq_one_letter_code
_entity_poly.pdbx_strand_id
1 'polypeptide(L)'
;MPGRVGISSAKKGESLSDTVRCVGCYADVVALRHGDVGSVQKVVETLGRCGGGEGGGGGGVPVLNVGDGVGEHPTQTLLGLFTILEELGLLDQSIWLLNGNKVNRKSKPLVIVLLGDLKHGRTVHSLAKLLSRCAVGMNASITLKYCSPPALEMPQSVVDYVKEQGSGDVTQEVVSGDELKTVVQDANVLYVTRIQKERFENVEEYEKVKVRQTFKRQLQCCVSYACL
;
A
#
# COMPACT_ATOMS: atom_id res chain seq x y z
N MET A 1 20.98 -3.31 11.31
CA MET A 1 21.40 -2.75 12.62
C MET A 1 20.17 -2.19 13.27
N PRO A 2 19.81 -2.54 14.53
CA PRO A 2 18.74 -1.87 15.23
C PRO A 2 19.18 -0.42 15.44
N GLY A 3 18.36 0.53 14.97
CA GLY A 3 18.62 1.95 15.06
C GLY A 3 18.91 2.34 16.52
N ARG A 4 19.96 3.10 16.74
CA ARG A 4 20.28 3.69 18.04
C ARG A 4 19.15 4.63 18.47
N VAL A 5 18.16 4.09 19.17
CA VAL A 5 17.09 4.85 19.86
C VAL A 5 17.66 5.68 21.00
N GLY A 6 18.99 5.84 21.07
CA GLY A 6 19.73 6.33 22.23
C GLY A 6 19.95 7.85 22.31
N ILE A 7 19.75 8.63 21.25
CA ILE A 7 20.22 10.03 21.19
C ILE A 7 19.20 10.96 20.52
N SER A 8 17.90 10.67 20.53
CA SER A 8 16.92 11.57 19.93
C SER A 8 16.33 12.53 20.97
N SER A 9 15.95 13.73 20.54
CA SER A 9 15.26 14.74 21.34
C SER A 9 13.98 14.20 21.96
N ALA A 10 13.33 13.21 21.36
CA ALA A 10 12.18 12.49 21.90
C ALA A 10 12.44 11.89 23.30
N LYS A 11 13.67 11.42 23.58
CA LYS A 11 14.04 10.95 24.94
C LYS A 11 14.13 12.05 25.97
N LYS A 12 14.25 13.30 25.52
CA LYS A 12 14.29 14.49 26.38
C LYS A 12 12.89 15.09 26.59
N GLY A 13 11.84 14.43 26.09
CA GLY A 13 10.45 14.88 26.22
C GLY A 13 9.94 15.78 25.10
N GLU A 14 10.71 15.96 24.02
CA GLU A 14 10.24 16.67 22.83
C GLU A 14 9.15 15.85 22.11
N SER A 15 8.02 16.49 21.81
CA SER A 15 6.96 15.82 21.04
C SER A 15 7.30 15.73 19.56
N LEU A 16 6.76 14.70 18.88
CA LEU A 16 6.91 14.55 17.43
C LEU A 16 6.40 15.80 16.67
N SER A 17 5.33 16.39 17.15
CA SER A 17 4.75 17.61 16.55
C SER A 17 5.70 18.81 16.69
N ASP A 18 6.39 18.96 17.81
CA ASP A 18 7.35 20.04 18.00
C ASP A 18 8.58 19.84 17.14
N THR A 19 9.07 18.60 17.04
CA THR A 19 10.15 18.24 16.10
C THR A 19 9.78 18.62 14.67
N VAL A 20 8.57 18.26 14.18
CA VAL A 20 8.16 18.57 12.82
C VAL A 20 7.93 20.06 12.59
N ARG A 21 7.43 20.80 13.61
CA ARG A 21 7.36 22.27 13.54
C ARG A 21 8.74 22.90 13.37
N CYS A 22 9.70 22.43 14.17
CA CYS A 22 11.06 22.94 14.12
C CYS A 22 11.70 22.69 12.74
N VAL A 23 11.58 21.46 12.22
CA VAL A 23 12.07 21.09 10.89
C VAL A 23 11.34 21.87 9.79
N GLY A 24 10.05 22.11 9.95
CA GLY A 24 9.22 22.86 9.02
C GLY A 24 9.62 24.34 8.85
N CYS A 25 10.36 24.89 9.83
CA CYS A 25 10.94 26.24 9.69
C CYS A 25 12.08 26.30 8.66
N TYR A 26 12.65 25.15 8.26
CA TYR A 26 13.82 25.03 7.40
C TYR A 26 13.56 24.22 6.14
N ALA A 27 12.36 23.70 5.96
CA ALA A 27 12.02 22.80 4.85
C ALA A 27 10.70 23.20 4.19
N ASP A 28 10.61 23.06 2.87
CA ASP A 28 9.38 23.28 2.11
C ASP A 28 8.43 22.07 2.20
N VAL A 29 8.96 20.88 2.46
CA VAL A 29 8.21 19.61 2.61
C VAL A 29 8.91 18.71 3.63
N VAL A 30 8.15 18.04 4.48
CA VAL A 30 8.67 17.05 5.44
C VAL A 30 8.19 15.65 5.09
N ALA A 31 9.10 14.72 4.83
CA ALA A 31 8.78 13.30 4.68
C ALA A 31 8.91 12.62 6.05
N LEU A 32 7.77 12.19 6.62
CA LEU A 32 7.71 11.63 7.96
C LEU A 32 7.47 10.12 7.93
N ARG A 33 8.36 9.36 8.60
CA ARG A 33 8.17 7.95 8.90
C ARG A 33 8.20 7.73 10.41
N HIS A 34 7.16 7.10 10.95
CA HIS A 34 7.05 6.83 12.38
C HIS A 34 6.62 5.39 12.65
N GLY A 35 6.94 4.86 13.83
CA GLY A 35 6.60 3.48 14.22
C GLY A 35 5.14 3.33 14.68
N ASP A 36 4.54 4.39 15.20
CA ASP A 36 3.19 4.37 15.75
C ASP A 36 2.18 4.79 14.70
N VAL A 37 1.11 4.00 14.56
CA VAL A 37 0.00 4.27 13.64
C VAL A 37 -0.70 5.58 14.01
N GLY A 38 -1.05 6.39 13.00
CA GLY A 38 -1.73 7.68 13.18
C GLY A 38 -0.80 8.85 13.54
N SER A 39 0.50 8.61 13.71
CA SER A 39 1.46 9.65 14.06
C SER A 39 1.53 10.77 13.03
N VAL A 40 1.51 10.43 11.76
CA VAL A 40 1.55 11.41 10.66
C VAL A 40 0.29 12.27 10.68
N GLN A 41 -0.88 11.65 10.82
CA GLN A 41 -2.16 12.35 10.89
C GLN A 41 -2.20 13.31 12.08
N LYS A 42 -1.78 12.85 13.26
CA LYS A 42 -1.69 13.66 14.49
C LYS A 42 -0.80 14.88 14.32
N VAL A 43 0.34 14.73 13.66
CA VAL A 43 1.25 15.84 13.35
C VAL A 43 0.56 16.85 12.44
N VAL A 44 -0.07 16.41 11.33
CA VAL A 44 -0.76 17.29 10.39
C VAL A 44 -1.88 18.06 11.06
N GLU A 45 -2.70 17.43 11.91
CA GLU A 45 -3.77 18.08 12.69
C GLU A 45 -3.21 19.13 13.65
N THR A 46 -2.07 18.83 14.27
CA THR A 46 -1.43 19.78 15.20
C THR A 46 -0.83 20.98 14.45
N LEU A 47 -0.25 20.77 13.26
CA LEU A 47 0.28 21.84 12.42
C LEU A 47 -0.85 22.72 11.87
N GLY A 48 -1.96 22.15 11.44
CA GLY A 48 -3.10 22.87 10.92
C GLY A 48 -3.80 23.77 11.95
N ARG A 49 -3.83 23.37 13.22
CA ARG A 49 -4.42 24.15 14.32
C ARG A 49 -3.61 25.39 14.70
N CYS A 50 -2.33 25.45 14.34
CA CYS A 50 -1.45 26.56 14.69
C CYS A 50 -1.37 27.66 13.62
N GLY A 51 -1.97 27.43 12.45
CA GLY A 51 -2.00 28.39 11.33
C GLY A 51 -3.24 29.28 11.23
N GLY A 52 -4.18 29.16 12.17
CA GLY A 52 -5.47 29.86 12.18
C GLY A 52 -5.42 31.24 12.85
N GLY A 53 -4.52 32.14 12.46
CA GLY A 53 -4.62 33.56 12.74
C GLY A 53 -5.26 34.27 11.55
N GLU A 54 -6.31 35.06 11.79
CA GLU A 54 -6.90 35.95 10.79
C GLU A 54 -5.82 36.86 10.21
N GLY A 55 -5.36 36.58 8.98
CA GLY A 55 -4.52 37.49 8.22
C GLY A 55 -3.09 37.05 7.88
N GLY A 56 -2.67 35.83 8.14
CA GLY A 56 -1.33 35.38 7.77
C GLY A 56 -1.35 34.03 7.07
N GLY A 57 -0.76 33.94 5.88
CA GLY A 57 -0.57 32.71 5.09
C GLY A 57 0.36 31.68 5.77
N GLY A 58 0.05 31.31 7.02
CA GLY A 58 0.76 30.33 7.82
C GLY A 58 0.21 28.91 7.60
N GLY A 59 0.19 28.44 6.38
CA GLY A 59 0.02 27.01 6.10
C GLY A 59 1.19 26.26 6.69
N GLY A 60 0.95 25.29 7.61
CA GLY A 60 2.02 24.44 8.10
C GLY A 60 2.72 23.74 6.94
N VAL A 61 3.99 23.36 7.15
CA VAL A 61 4.78 22.65 6.16
C VAL A 61 4.03 21.39 5.69
N PRO A 62 3.94 21.10 4.37
CA PRO A 62 3.37 19.86 3.87
C PRO A 62 4.11 18.64 4.41
N VAL A 63 3.34 17.64 4.87
CA VAL A 63 3.90 16.41 5.43
C VAL A 63 3.54 15.22 4.55
N LEU A 64 4.53 14.52 4.05
CA LEU A 64 4.37 13.27 3.30
C LEU A 64 4.46 12.07 4.25
N ASN A 65 3.45 11.22 4.23
CA ASN A 65 3.51 9.94 4.93
C ASN A 65 4.37 8.95 4.14
N VAL A 66 5.56 8.64 4.66
CA VAL A 66 6.47 7.62 4.08
C VAL A 66 6.58 6.38 4.95
N GLY A 67 5.57 6.13 5.77
CA GLY A 67 5.39 4.93 6.58
C GLY A 67 4.87 5.23 7.98
N ASP A 68 3.72 4.68 8.31
CA ASP A 68 2.95 4.92 9.52
C ASP A 68 2.76 3.61 10.31
N GLY A 69 3.82 3.16 10.94
CA GLY A 69 3.82 1.91 11.71
C GLY A 69 3.34 0.69 10.91
N VAL A 70 2.30 0.03 11.40
CA VAL A 70 1.59 -1.06 10.71
C VAL A 70 0.40 -0.57 9.88
N GLY A 71 0.14 0.73 9.86
CA GLY A 71 -0.92 1.36 9.10
C GLY A 71 -0.65 1.43 7.60
N GLU A 72 -0.77 2.62 7.01
CA GLU A 72 -0.63 2.80 5.57
C GLU A 72 0.83 3.07 5.14
N HIS A 73 1.12 2.80 3.87
CA HIS A 73 2.39 3.15 3.23
C HIS A 73 2.12 3.79 1.85
N PRO A 74 1.64 5.03 1.81
CA PRO A 74 1.16 5.66 0.57
C PRO A 74 2.21 5.74 -0.53
N THR A 75 3.44 6.11 -0.20
CA THR A 75 4.52 6.25 -1.19
C THR A 75 4.88 4.92 -1.85
N GLN A 76 4.93 3.82 -1.11
CA GLN A 76 5.15 2.49 -1.67
C GLN A 76 3.99 2.05 -2.57
N THR A 77 2.78 2.41 -2.18
CA THR A 77 1.58 2.10 -2.94
C THR A 77 1.54 2.85 -4.28
N LEU A 78 1.89 4.14 -4.27
CA LEU A 78 2.00 4.94 -5.49
C LEU A 78 3.10 4.40 -6.42
N LEU A 79 4.24 3.99 -5.87
CA LEU A 79 5.31 3.35 -6.63
C LEU A 79 4.83 2.04 -7.28
N GLY A 80 4.12 1.19 -6.53
CA GLY A 80 3.55 -0.04 -7.07
C GLY A 80 2.52 0.23 -8.18
N LEU A 81 1.63 1.21 -7.99
CA LEU A 81 0.68 1.61 -9.02
C LEU A 81 1.39 2.16 -10.27
N PHE A 82 2.38 3.03 -10.09
CA PHE A 82 3.18 3.56 -11.20
C PHE A 82 3.80 2.43 -12.03
N THR A 83 4.47 1.47 -11.38
CA THR A 83 5.06 0.31 -12.04
C THR A 83 4.02 -0.51 -12.82
N ILE A 84 2.86 -0.76 -12.22
CA ILE A 84 1.76 -1.48 -12.89
C ILE A 84 1.31 -0.74 -14.15
N LEU A 85 1.11 0.57 -14.06
CA LEU A 85 0.65 1.38 -15.18
C LEU A 85 1.70 1.47 -16.29
N GLU A 86 2.98 1.61 -15.93
CA GLU A 86 4.11 1.69 -16.87
C GLU A 86 4.27 0.38 -17.63
N GLU A 87 4.37 -0.76 -16.93
CA GLU A 87 4.58 -2.08 -17.52
C GLU A 87 3.39 -2.54 -18.40
N LEU A 88 2.19 -2.10 -18.09
CA LEU A 88 1.01 -2.37 -18.90
C LEU A 88 0.79 -1.35 -20.02
N GLY A 89 1.67 -0.35 -20.18
CA GLY A 89 1.52 0.71 -21.16
C GLY A 89 0.29 1.60 -20.92
N LEU A 90 -0.13 1.73 -19.65
CA LEU A 90 -1.32 2.47 -19.25
C LEU A 90 -1.00 3.87 -18.71
N LEU A 91 0.28 4.20 -18.52
CA LEU A 91 0.69 5.44 -17.85
C LEU A 91 0.20 6.69 -18.59
N ASP A 92 0.43 6.77 -19.89
CA ASP A 92 -0.02 7.93 -20.71
C ASP A 92 -1.54 8.08 -20.69
N GLN A 93 -2.26 6.96 -20.71
CA GLN A 93 -3.72 6.96 -20.67
C GLN A 93 -4.24 7.40 -19.29
N SER A 94 -3.53 7.05 -18.22
CA SER A 94 -3.88 7.45 -16.86
C SER A 94 -3.69 8.96 -16.64
N ILE A 95 -2.61 9.53 -17.16
CA ILE A 95 -2.38 10.97 -17.17
C ILE A 95 -3.48 11.70 -17.98
N TRP A 96 -3.89 11.10 -19.11
CA TRP A 96 -4.95 11.64 -19.95
C TRP A 96 -6.31 11.66 -19.23
N LEU A 97 -6.60 10.64 -18.40
CA LEU A 97 -7.80 10.54 -17.56
C LEU A 97 -7.80 11.56 -16.42
N LEU A 98 -6.66 11.86 -15.83
CA LEU A 98 -6.53 12.90 -14.81
C LEU A 98 -6.93 14.28 -15.35
N ASN A 99 -6.86 14.47 -16.66
CA ASN A 99 -7.32 15.69 -17.36
C ASN A 99 -8.84 15.67 -17.70
N GLY A 100 -9.62 14.78 -17.10
CA GLY A 100 -11.07 14.72 -17.24
C GLY A 100 -11.58 14.07 -18.53
N ASN A 101 -10.73 13.43 -19.30
CA ASN A 101 -11.11 12.73 -20.53
C ASN A 101 -11.67 11.32 -20.20
N LYS A 102 -12.79 10.95 -20.82
CA LYS A 102 -13.38 9.61 -20.68
C LYS A 102 -12.74 8.65 -21.69
N VAL A 103 -12.13 7.58 -21.23
CA VAL A 103 -11.69 6.49 -22.10
C VAL A 103 -12.85 5.52 -22.27
N ASN A 104 -13.27 5.34 -23.52
CA ASN A 104 -14.28 4.35 -23.84
C ASN A 104 -13.61 2.97 -23.94
N ARG A 105 -13.47 2.27 -22.82
CA ARG A 105 -12.85 0.92 -22.79
C ARG A 105 -13.88 -0.17 -22.60
N LYS A 106 -14.16 -0.89 -23.66
CA LYS A 106 -14.59 -2.30 -23.63
C LYS A 106 -13.35 -3.20 -23.52
N SER A 107 -12.50 -3.01 -22.53
CA SER A 107 -11.34 -3.89 -22.31
C SER A 107 -11.70 -5.00 -21.32
N LYS A 108 -11.05 -6.16 -21.48
CA LYS A 108 -11.15 -7.24 -20.49
C LYS A 108 -10.76 -6.70 -19.11
N PRO A 109 -11.34 -7.22 -18.01
CA PRO A 109 -10.94 -6.86 -16.67
C PRO A 109 -9.44 -7.04 -16.46
N LEU A 110 -8.80 -6.09 -15.77
CA LEU A 110 -7.42 -6.22 -15.36
C LEU A 110 -7.33 -7.15 -14.15
N VAL A 111 -6.74 -8.32 -14.32
CA VAL A 111 -6.60 -9.31 -13.24
C VAL A 111 -5.30 -9.08 -12.49
N ILE A 112 -5.40 -8.71 -11.21
CA ILE A 112 -4.28 -8.46 -10.31
C ILE A 112 -4.31 -9.47 -9.19
N VAL A 113 -3.26 -10.29 -9.09
CA VAL A 113 -3.10 -11.30 -8.04
C VAL A 113 -2.21 -10.74 -6.93
N LEU A 114 -2.74 -10.69 -5.71
CA LEU A 114 -2.01 -10.32 -4.50
C LEU A 114 -1.64 -11.61 -3.76
N LEU A 115 -0.34 -11.92 -3.70
CA LEU A 115 0.16 -13.21 -3.22
C LEU A 115 1.06 -13.05 -2.00
N GLY A 116 0.85 -13.89 -0.97
CA GLY A 116 1.75 -14.04 0.17
C GLY A 116 1.14 -13.70 1.52
N ASP A 117 1.82 -12.87 2.34
CA ASP A 117 1.30 -12.41 3.62
C ASP A 117 0.35 -11.22 3.43
N LEU A 118 -0.93 -11.51 3.24
CA LEU A 118 -1.94 -10.48 3.06
C LEU A 118 -2.46 -9.93 4.39
N LYS A 119 -2.23 -10.65 5.50
CA LYS A 119 -2.67 -10.21 6.83
C LYS A 119 -1.83 -9.07 7.39
N HIS A 120 -0.51 -9.16 7.27
CA HIS A 120 0.43 -8.21 7.86
C HIS A 120 1.03 -7.24 6.83
N GLY A 121 0.73 -7.45 5.56
CA GLY A 121 1.28 -6.70 4.44
C GLY A 121 0.64 -5.33 4.25
N ARG A 122 1.02 -4.30 5.02
CA ARG A 122 0.46 -2.95 4.87
C ARG A 122 0.56 -2.39 3.44
N THR A 123 1.61 -2.76 2.69
CA THR A 123 1.78 -2.33 1.29
C THR A 123 0.71 -2.90 0.38
N VAL A 124 0.33 -4.16 0.58
CA VAL A 124 -0.73 -4.81 -0.18
C VAL A 124 -2.12 -4.29 0.22
N HIS A 125 -2.32 -3.94 1.51
CA HIS A 125 -3.56 -3.29 1.95
C HIS A 125 -3.76 -1.93 1.26
N SER A 126 -2.74 -1.08 1.33
CA SER A 126 -2.76 0.24 0.71
C SER A 126 -2.91 0.14 -0.81
N LEU A 127 -2.28 -0.85 -1.46
CA LEU A 127 -2.40 -1.06 -2.90
C LEU A 127 -3.82 -1.49 -3.29
N ALA A 128 -4.43 -2.44 -2.59
CA ALA A 128 -5.80 -2.86 -2.85
C ALA A 128 -6.79 -1.69 -2.73
N LYS A 129 -6.65 -0.88 -1.68
CA LYS A 129 -7.45 0.34 -1.48
C LYS A 129 -7.24 1.38 -2.58
N LEU A 130 -6.00 1.60 -3.02
CA LEU A 130 -5.72 2.56 -4.09
C LEU A 130 -6.28 2.07 -5.43
N LEU A 131 -6.09 0.80 -5.76
CA LEU A 131 -6.61 0.20 -6.99
C LEU A 131 -8.14 0.30 -7.08
N SER A 132 -8.85 0.12 -5.96
CA SER A 132 -10.32 0.26 -5.96
C SER A 132 -10.77 1.69 -6.31
N ARG A 133 -10.07 2.69 -5.81
CA ARG A 133 -10.36 4.10 -6.15
C ARG A 133 -9.94 4.46 -7.56
N CYS A 134 -8.81 3.93 -8.03
CA CYS A 134 -8.34 4.16 -9.40
C CYS A 134 -9.27 3.51 -10.43
N ALA A 135 -9.82 2.33 -10.17
CA ALA A 135 -10.77 1.66 -11.06
C ALA A 135 -11.95 2.58 -11.40
N VAL A 136 -12.57 3.18 -10.39
CA VAL A 136 -13.67 4.14 -10.56
C VAL A 136 -13.23 5.36 -11.38
N GLY A 137 -12.09 5.97 -11.02
CA GLY A 137 -11.56 7.14 -11.73
C GLY A 137 -11.16 6.86 -13.17
N MET A 138 -10.67 5.65 -13.45
CA MET A 138 -10.19 5.22 -14.77
C MET A 138 -11.28 4.57 -15.63
N ASN A 139 -12.49 4.39 -15.11
CA ASN A 139 -13.56 3.61 -15.75
C ASN A 139 -13.05 2.24 -16.23
N ALA A 140 -12.25 1.57 -15.39
CA ALA A 140 -11.59 0.31 -15.67
C ALA A 140 -12.15 -0.78 -14.74
N SER A 141 -12.42 -1.95 -15.32
CA SER A 141 -12.79 -3.12 -14.52
C SER A 141 -11.54 -3.81 -14.00
N ILE A 142 -11.45 -4.03 -12.67
CA ILE A 142 -10.33 -4.69 -12.00
C ILE A 142 -10.84 -5.92 -11.25
N THR A 143 -10.14 -7.04 -11.40
CA THR A 143 -10.35 -8.24 -10.58
C THR A 143 -9.16 -8.41 -9.65
N LEU A 144 -9.39 -8.26 -8.34
CA LEU A 144 -8.38 -8.52 -7.30
C LEU A 144 -8.52 -9.96 -6.83
N LYS A 145 -7.46 -10.76 -7.01
CA LYS A 145 -7.40 -12.13 -6.49
C LYS A 145 -6.46 -12.19 -5.30
N TYR A 146 -7.01 -12.58 -4.14
CA TYR A 146 -6.26 -12.73 -2.89
C TYR A 146 -5.79 -14.16 -2.73
N CYS A 147 -4.48 -14.39 -2.85
CA CYS A 147 -3.88 -15.71 -2.74
C CYS A 147 -2.92 -15.75 -1.56
N SER A 148 -3.35 -16.38 -0.47
CA SER A 148 -2.58 -16.49 0.77
C SER A 148 -2.86 -17.80 1.48
N PRO A 149 -1.97 -18.24 2.41
CA PRO A 149 -2.33 -19.26 3.37
C PRO A 149 -3.52 -18.82 4.24
N PRO A 150 -4.39 -19.72 4.71
CA PRO A 150 -5.56 -19.37 5.50
C PRO A 150 -5.28 -18.53 6.76
N ALA A 151 -4.11 -18.70 7.37
CA ALA A 151 -3.68 -17.91 8.53
C ALA A 151 -3.26 -16.46 8.18
N LEU A 152 -3.06 -16.17 6.91
CA LEU A 152 -2.52 -14.90 6.39
C LEU A 152 -3.46 -14.21 5.39
N GLU A 153 -4.74 -14.46 5.50
CA GLU A 153 -5.77 -13.87 4.63
C GLU A 153 -5.86 -12.35 4.76
N MET A 154 -6.37 -11.72 3.72
CA MET A 154 -6.62 -10.28 3.69
C MET A 154 -7.59 -9.89 4.82
N PRO A 155 -7.28 -8.86 5.63
CA PRO A 155 -8.20 -8.39 6.66
C PRO A 155 -9.55 -7.97 6.08
N GLN A 156 -10.64 -8.37 6.75
CA GLN A 156 -12.00 -8.08 6.32
C GLN A 156 -12.24 -6.58 6.13
N SER A 157 -11.65 -5.75 6.98
CA SER A 157 -11.74 -4.28 6.86
C SER A 157 -11.20 -3.73 5.55
N VAL A 158 -10.20 -4.39 4.94
CA VAL A 158 -9.67 -4.01 3.62
C VAL A 158 -10.61 -4.48 2.52
N VAL A 159 -11.13 -5.71 2.64
CA VAL A 159 -12.11 -6.27 1.68
C VAL A 159 -13.36 -5.40 1.62
N ASP A 160 -13.89 -5.00 2.78
CA ASP A 160 -15.08 -4.15 2.87
C ASP A 160 -14.82 -2.77 2.26
N TYR A 161 -13.67 -2.15 2.58
CA TYR A 161 -13.27 -0.88 1.98
C TYR A 161 -13.21 -0.95 0.44
N VAL A 162 -12.57 -1.99 -0.10
CA VAL A 162 -12.46 -2.18 -1.55
C VAL A 162 -13.84 -2.36 -2.19
N LYS A 163 -14.75 -3.08 -1.52
CA LYS A 163 -16.12 -3.28 -1.98
C LYS A 163 -16.92 -1.97 -2.00
N GLU A 164 -16.79 -1.15 -0.97
CA GLU A 164 -17.47 0.13 -0.87
C GLU A 164 -16.96 1.15 -1.88
N GLN A 165 -15.63 1.24 -2.04
CA GLN A 165 -15.01 2.24 -2.90
C GLN A 165 -14.99 1.83 -4.38
N GLY A 166 -15.00 0.54 -4.68
CA GLY A 166 -14.90 0.01 -6.05
C GLY A 166 -16.16 0.16 -6.90
N SER A 167 -17.30 0.56 -6.31
CA SER A 167 -18.57 0.89 -7.01
C SER A 167 -19.01 -0.13 -8.08
N GLY A 168 -18.68 -1.42 -7.90
CA GLY A 168 -18.98 -2.49 -8.84
C GLY A 168 -17.96 -2.69 -9.97
N ASP A 169 -17.00 -1.78 -10.14
CA ASP A 169 -15.92 -1.92 -11.13
C ASP A 169 -14.78 -2.82 -10.61
N VAL A 170 -14.79 -3.16 -9.31
CA VAL A 170 -13.80 -4.03 -8.69
C VAL A 170 -14.45 -5.29 -8.16
N THR A 171 -14.03 -6.44 -8.70
CA THR A 171 -14.39 -7.76 -8.18
C THR A 171 -13.27 -8.29 -7.29
N GLN A 172 -13.63 -9.06 -6.27
CA GLN A 172 -12.68 -9.65 -5.32
C GLN A 172 -12.90 -11.16 -5.22
N GLU A 173 -11.83 -11.92 -5.33
CA GLU A 173 -11.84 -13.38 -5.24
C GLU A 173 -10.78 -13.84 -4.25
N VAL A 174 -11.15 -14.76 -3.34
CA VAL A 174 -10.19 -15.46 -2.47
C VAL A 174 -9.81 -16.76 -3.17
N VAL A 175 -8.53 -17.00 -3.34
CA VAL A 175 -8.00 -18.13 -4.09
C VAL A 175 -7.17 -19.01 -3.19
N SER A 176 -7.43 -20.33 -3.25
CA SER A 176 -6.61 -21.33 -2.58
C SER A 176 -5.19 -21.41 -3.17
N GLY A 177 -4.21 -21.65 -2.30
CA GLY A 177 -2.83 -21.87 -2.74
C GLY A 177 -2.64 -23.01 -3.72
N ASP A 178 -3.56 -23.99 -3.75
CA ASP A 178 -3.51 -25.14 -4.66
C ASP A 178 -3.92 -24.74 -6.10
N GLU A 179 -4.70 -23.66 -6.26
CA GLU A 179 -5.15 -23.11 -7.54
C GLU A 179 -4.17 -22.10 -8.17
N LEU A 180 -3.04 -21.84 -7.49
CA LEU A 180 -2.10 -20.78 -7.90
C LEU A 180 -1.68 -20.87 -9.37
N LYS A 181 -1.43 -22.07 -9.90
CA LYS A 181 -0.98 -22.24 -11.29
C LYS A 181 -1.99 -21.70 -12.28
N THR A 182 -3.27 -22.00 -12.04
CA THR A 182 -4.37 -21.53 -12.91
C THR A 182 -4.56 -20.03 -12.79
N VAL A 183 -4.50 -19.52 -11.55
CA VAL A 183 -4.70 -18.09 -11.25
C VAL A 183 -3.61 -17.21 -11.87
N VAL A 184 -2.36 -17.69 -11.85
CA VAL A 184 -1.22 -16.96 -12.43
C VAL A 184 -1.29 -16.92 -13.96
N GLN A 185 -1.85 -17.94 -14.61
CA GLN A 185 -2.00 -17.95 -16.08
C GLN A 185 -2.91 -16.83 -16.59
N ASP A 186 -3.93 -16.48 -15.83
CA ASP A 186 -4.89 -15.43 -16.19
C ASP A 186 -4.50 -14.04 -15.65
N ALA A 187 -3.44 -13.96 -14.87
CA ALA A 187 -3.01 -12.72 -14.21
C ALA A 187 -2.31 -11.76 -15.18
N ASN A 188 -2.74 -10.50 -15.19
CA ASN A 188 -1.99 -9.42 -15.84
C ASN A 188 -0.87 -8.89 -14.92
N VAL A 189 -1.11 -8.93 -13.60
CA VAL A 189 -0.15 -8.48 -12.58
C VAL A 189 -0.09 -9.48 -11.44
N LEU A 190 1.12 -9.82 -11.04
CA LEU A 190 1.37 -10.62 -9.84
C LEU A 190 2.17 -9.80 -8.83
N TYR A 191 1.50 -9.38 -7.76
CA TYR A 191 2.14 -8.65 -6.65
C TYR A 191 2.45 -9.62 -5.51
N VAL A 192 3.74 -9.86 -5.26
CA VAL A 192 4.20 -10.85 -4.28
C VAL A 192 4.72 -10.18 -3.02
N THR A 193 4.16 -10.51 -1.87
CA THR A 193 4.66 -10.07 -0.57
C THR A 193 5.47 -11.16 0.11
N ARG A 194 6.49 -10.75 0.88
CA ARG A 194 7.23 -11.68 1.74
C ARG A 194 6.39 -12.05 2.97
N ILE A 195 6.56 -13.26 3.48
CA ILE A 195 6.05 -13.62 4.80
C ILE A 195 6.98 -12.98 5.85
N GLN A 196 6.40 -12.18 6.75
CA GLN A 196 7.12 -11.44 7.78
C GLN A 196 7.33 -12.30 9.01
N LYS A 197 8.47 -13.01 9.10
CA LYS A 197 8.82 -13.88 10.24
C LYS A 197 8.69 -13.16 11.58
N GLU A 198 9.05 -11.89 11.60
CA GLU A 198 9.00 -11.01 12.77
C GLU A 198 7.60 -10.73 13.33
N ARG A 199 6.56 -11.16 12.64
CA ARG A 199 5.14 -10.98 13.02
C ARG A 199 4.49 -12.23 13.61
N PHE A 200 5.20 -13.35 13.60
CA PHE A 200 4.72 -14.59 14.19
C PHE A 200 5.15 -14.69 15.65
N GLU A 201 4.21 -14.95 16.53
CA GLU A 201 4.48 -15.19 17.95
C GLU A 201 5.15 -16.56 18.16
N ASN A 202 4.86 -17.53 17.26
CA ASN A 202 5.37 -18.88 17.34
C ASN A 202 6.15 -19.26 16.07
N VAL A 203 7.41 -19.72 16.25
CA VAL A 203 8.28 -20.16 15.15
C VAL A 203 7.69 -21.36 14.41
N GLU A 204 6.94 -22.23 15.09
CA GLU A 204 6.32 -23.42 14.48
C GLU A 204 5.21 -23.02 13.48
N GLU A 205 4.44 -21.98 13.77
CA GLU A 205 3.43 -21.45 12.85
C GLU A 205 4.08 -20.87 11.59
N TYR A 206 5.17 -20.13 11.78
CA TYR A 206 5.95 -19.61 10.66
C TYR A 206 6.49 -20.74 9.76
N GLU A 207 7.07 -21.80 10.35
CA GLU A 207 7.62 -22.93 9.58
C GLU A 207 6.51 -23.66 8.79
N LYS A 208 5.32 -23.85 9.36
CA LYS A 208 4.16 -24.43 8.65
C LYS A 208 3.74 -23.61 7.43
N VAL A 209 3.79 -22.28 7.55
CA VAL A 209 3.45 -21.37 6.46
C VAL A 209 4.57 -21.28 5.44
N LYS A 210 5.83 -21.27 5.89
CA LYS A 210 7.03 -21.20 5.04
C LYS A 210 7.17 -22.41 4.12
N VAL A 211 6.87 -23.63 4.60
CA VAL A 211 6.95 -24.86 3.79
C VAL A 211 5.98 -24.81 2.61
N ARG A 212 4.83 -24.13 2.76
CA ARG A 212 3.91 -23.88 1.64
C ARG A 212 4.42 -22.82 0.64
N GLN A 213 5.50 -22.10 0.94
CA GLN A 213 6.22 -21.21 0.00
C GLN A 213 7.10 -21.95 -1.03
N THR A 214 6.88 -23.20 -1.30
CA THR A 214 7.43 -23.90 -2.49
C THR A 214 7.08 -23.16 -3.79
N PHE A 215 6.22 -22.17 -3.70
CA PHE A 215 5.86 -21.19 -4.75
C PHE A 215 7.04 -20.46 -5.40
N LYS A 216 8.11 -20.13 -4.63
CA LYS A 216 9.29 -19.46 -5.21
C LYS A 216 9.94 -20.25 -6.35
N ARG A 217 9.96 -21.57 -6.26
CA ARG A 217 10.52 -22.44 -7.31
C ARG A 217 9.61 -22.60 -8.52
N GLN A 218 8.28 -22.50 -8.33
CA GLN A 218 7.32 -22.64 -9.43
C GLN A 218 7.12 -21.33 -10.22
N LEU A 219 7.28 -20.18 -9.58
CA LEU A 219 7.16 -18.86 -10.21
C LEU A 219 8.40 -18.48 -11.05
N GLN A 220 9.55 -19.09 -10.77
CA GLN A 220 10.80 -18.80 -11.49
C GLN A 220 10.74 -19.12 -13.00
N CYS A 221 9.72 -19.85 -13.44
CA CYS A 221 9.56 -20.23 -14.85
C CYS A 221 8.55 -19.39 -15.64
N CYS A 222 7.77 -18.49 -15.01
CA CYS A 222 6.57 -17.94 -15.67
C CYS A 222 6.38 -16.42 -15.62
N VAL A 223 7.20 -15.64 -14.94
CA VAL A 223 6.91 -14.20 -14.74
C VAL A 223 8.15 -13.33 -14.83
N SER A 224 8.08 -12.27 -15.65
CA SER A 224 9.01 -11.13 -15.59
C SER A 224 8.76 -10.39 -14.27
N TYR A 225 9.75 -10.38 -13.38
CA TYR A 225 9.63 -9.78 -12.07
C TYR A 225 9.92 -8.28 -12.11
N ALA A 226 8.98 -7.45 -11.66
CA ALA A 226 9.30 -6.20 -11.00
C ALA A 226 9.41 -6.48 -9.50
N CYS A 227 10.61 -6.75 -8.98
CA CYS A 227 10.89 -6.71 -7.55
C CYS A 227 11.08 -5.25 -7.13
N LEU A 228 10.13 -4.73 -6.35
CA LEU A 228 10.26 -3.46 -5.62
C LEU A 228 10.78 -3.69 -4.20
#